data_4d79727b79d9799550c571e1b5adb907
#
_entry.id   4d79727b79d9799550c571e1b5adb907
#
_cell.length_a   1.000
_cell.length_b   1.000
_cell.length_c   1.000
_cell.angle_alpha   90.00
_cell.angle_beta   90.00
_cell.angle_gamma   90.00
#
_symmetry.space_group_name_H-M   'P 1'
#
loop_
_entity.id
_entity.type
_entity.pdbx_description
1 polymer ?
#
loop_
_entity_poly.entity_id
_entity_poly.type
_entity_poly.pdbx_seq_one_letter_code
_entity_poly.pdbx_strand_id
1 'polypeptide(L)'
;QKHMGKCAKWWAYSSLRVKWTVIFILTNIFYACYGFMKALINKPYMPTSYYFAKAGGGILNFNCAVILVPVLRNILSWLRTTPVKELLPLDDNIIFHKIIFVGIIAATTLHVVAHYITFSDFSYEDPNFTAGSGVLSYAVLTFEGFTGHLILFMMMCMCLTALECCRRKTHKICCCPPVGGYSLFWAAHKLWIPCMLILLLHARNFWSYGTWPLLLMFLEKLIQKYRSKQEIELLEVRALPSDVLTIKFR
;
A
#
# COMPACT_ATOMS: atom_id res chain seq x y z
N GLN A 1 -15.52 5.57 40.78
CA GLN A 1 -14.90 5.74 39.41
C GLN A 1 -13.39 5.77 39.61
N LYS A 2 -12.70 4.69 39.16
CA LYS A 2 -11.22 4.63 39.15
C LYS A 2 -10.66 5.85 38.40
N HIS A 3 -9.72 6.57 38.99
CA HIS A 3 -9.00 7.68 38.37
C HIS A 3 -8.21 7.18 37.17
N MET A 4 -8.81 7.21 35.98
CA MET A 4 -8.10 6.90 34.74
C MET A 4 -7.13 8.07 34.42
N GLY A 5 -5.88 7.74 34.07
CA GLY A 5 -4.90 8.70 33.58
C GLY A 5 -5.35 9.40 32.31
N LYS A 6 -4.74 10.56 31.96
CA LYS A 6 -5.09 11.35 30.77
C LYS A 6 -5.04 10.53 29.46
N CYS A 7 -4.00 9.70 29.26
CA CYS A 7 -3.87 8.85 28.09
C CYS A 7 -4.97 7.78 27.99
N ALA A 8 -5.35 7.17 29.11
CA ALA A 8 -6.42 6.18 29.14
C ALA A 8 -7.78 6.79 28.81
N LYS A 9 -8.05 8.01 29.29
CA LYS A 9 -9.26 8.77 28.92
C LYS A 9 -9.27 9.10 27.44
N TRP A 10 -8.16 9.62 26.90
CA TRP A 10 -8.05 9.92 25.47
C TRP A 10 -8.32 8.69 24.62
N TRP A 11 -7.71 7.54 24.96
CA TRP A 11 -7.93 6.28 24.25
C TRP A 11 -9.38 5.81 24.31
N ALA A 12 -10.01 5.89 25.48
CA ALA A 12 -11.40 5.47 25.66
C ALA A 12 -12.39 6.28 24.80
N TYR A 13 -12.14 7.60 24.67
CA TYR A 13 -13.02 8.52 23.93
C TYR A 13 -12.62 8.74 22.47
N SER A 14 -11.45 8.24 22.03
CA SER A 14 -11.03 8.36 20.64
C SER A 14 -11.89 7.51 19.71
N SER A 15 -12.14 8.03 18.51
CA SER A 15 -12.82 7.29 17.47
C SER A 15 -12.05 6.02 17.07
N LEU A 16 -12.75 5.04 16.56
CA LEU A 16 -12.15 3.78 16.11
C LEU A 16 -11.08 4.01 15.03
N ARG A 17 -11.31 4.97 14.13
CA ARG A 17 -10.33 5.41 13.13
C ARG A 17 -9.00 5.83 13.74
N VAL A 18 -9.04 6.69 14.78
CA VAL A 18 -7.83 7.18 15.46
C VAL A 18 -7.09 6.03 16.12
N LYS A 19 -7.81 5.15 16.82
CA LYS A 19 -7.21 3.97 17.48
C LYS A 19 -6.46 3.11 16.48
N TRP A 20 -7.07 2.77 15.37
CA TRP A 20 -6.45 1.96 14.32
C TRP A 20 -5.31 2.67 13.59
N THR A 21 -5.38 3.99 13.42
CA THR A 21 -4.25 4.77 12.89
C THR A 21 -3.04 4.72 13.82
N VAL A 22 -3.25 4.82 15.14
CA VAL A 22 -2.17 4.68 16.13
C VAL A 22 -1.59 3.28 16.11
N ILE A 23 -2.44 2.23 16.08
CA ILE A 23 -1.99 0.84 15.97
C ILE A 23 -1.16 0.66 14.70
N PHE A 24 -1.62 1.18 13.57
CA PHE A 24 -0.90 1.13 12.29
C PHE A 24 0.49 1.79 12.38
N ILE A 25 0.59 2.97 12.99
CA ILE A 25 1.87 3.68 13.18
C ILE A 25 2.81 2.84 14.07
N LEU A 26 2.33 2.33 15.20
CA LEU A 26 3.12 1.49 16.11
C LEU A 26 3.60 0.21 15.43
N THR A 27 2.75 -0.40 14.61
CA THR A 27 3.12 -1.58 13.82
C THR A 27 4.21 -1.26 12.80
N ASN A 28 4.15 -0.10 12.13
CA ASN A 28 5.20 0.35 11.22
C ASN A 28 6.54 0.57 11.96
N ILE A 29 6.51 1.18 13.15
CA ILE A 29 7.71 1.35 13.99
C ILE A 29 8.28 -0.02 14.37
N PHE A 30 7.43 -0.97 14.77
CA PHE A 30 7.85 -2.33 15.09
C PHE A 30 8.57 -2.99 13.90
N TYR A 31 8.00 -2.94 12.68
CA TYR A 31 8.62 -3.53 11.51
C TYR A 31 9.90 -2.81 11.07
N ALA A 32 9.99 -1.49 11.28
CA ALA A 32 11.23 -0.74 11.09
C ALA A 32 12.34 -1.23 12.03
N CYS A 33 12.06 -1.30 13.32
CA CYS A 33 12.99 -1.79 14.32
C CYS A 33 13.39 -3.26 14.07
N TYR A 34 12.42 -4.11 13.75
CA TYR A 34 12.68 -5.51 13.41
C TYR A 34 13.58 -5.65 12.19
N GLY A 35 13.31 -4.92 11.10
CA GLY A 35 14.12 -4.94 9.89
C GLY A 35 15.55 -4.45 10.13
N PHE A 36 15.69 -3.36 10.89
CA PHE A 36 16.98 -2.80 11.30
C PHE A 36 17.80 -3.79 12.14
N MET A 37 17.23 -4.28 13.24
CA MET A 37 17.91 -5.18 14.17
C MET A 37 18.27 -6.51 13.51
N LYS A 38 17.39 -7.08 12.72
CA LYS A 38 17.68 -8.31 11.96
C LYS A 38 18.84 -8.11 11.00
N ALA A 39 18.93 -6.97 10.33
CA ALA A 39 20.03 -6.68 9.43
C ALA A 39 21.36 -6.47 10.18
N LEU A 40 21.32 -5.76 11.30
CA LEU A 40 22.47 -5.51 12.17
C LEU A 40 23.06 -6.83 12.73
N ILE A 41 22.19 -7.73 13.19
CA ILE A 41 22.63 -9.04 13.73
C ILE A 41 23.22 -9.92 12.64
N ASN A 42 22.60 -9.98 11.46
CA ASN A 42 23.01 -10.89 10.40
C ASN A 42 24.24 -10.38 9.62
N LYS A 43 24.46 -9.07 9.56
CA LYS A 43 25.51 -8.42 8.77
C LYS A 43 26.09 -7.21 9.51
N PRO A 44 26.78 -7.40 10.66
CA PRO A 44 27.23 -6.29 11.53
C PRO A 44 28.30 -5.38 10.90
N TYR A 45 28.91 -5.83 9.80
CA TYR A 45 29.97 -5.10 9.08
C TYR A 45 29.46 -4.15 8.01
N MET A 46 28.13 -4.09 7.77
CA MET A 46 27.54 -3.22 6.77
C MET A 46 27.45 -1.77 7.25
N PRO A 47 27.47 -0.78 6.33
CA PRO A 47 27.28 0.62 6.69
C PRO A 47 25.88 0.84 7.29
N THR A 48 25.75 1.87 8.12
CA THR A 48 24.51 2.20 8.81
C THR A 48 23.35 2.43 7.84
N SER A 49 23.62 2.99 6.66
CA SER A 49 22.64 3.18 5.57
C SER A 49 21.97 1.87 5.16
N TYR A 50 22.70 0.76 5.12
CA TYR A 50 22.15 -0.57 4.84
C TYR A 50 21.06 -0.98 5.85
N TYR A 51 21.27 -0.70 7.14
CA TYR A 51 20.29 -1.05 8.18
C TYR A 51 19.01 -0.21 8.04
N PHE A 52 19.14 1.06 7.69
CA PHE A 52 17.98 1.90 7.38
C PHE A 52 17.25 1.44 6.12
N ALA A 53 17.96 0.99 5.08
CA ALA A 53 17.33 0.39 3.92
C ALA A 53 16.52 -0.86 4.29
N LYS A 54 17.04 -1.72 5.18
CA LYS A 54 16.32 -2.90 5.67
C LYS A 54 15.17 -2.56 6.61
N ALA A 55 15.27 -1.48 7.38
CA ALA A 55 14.15 -0.93 8.14
C ALA A 55 13.00 -0.50 7.20
N GLY A 56 13.29 0.27 6.16
CA GLY A 56 12.33 0.64 5.11
C GLY A 56 11.71 -0.59 4.43
N GLY A 57 12.54 -1.59 4.09
CA GLY A 57 12.07 -2.87 3.53
C GLY A 57 11.13 -3.64 4.47
N GLY A 58 11.38 -3.60 5.79
CA GLY A 58 10.50 -4.20 6.80
C GLY A 58 9.10 -3.55 6.81
N ILE A 59 9.06 -2.21 6.80
CA ILE A 59 7.82 -1.44 6.69
C ILE A 59 7.09 -1.76 5.37
N LEU A 60 7.81 -1.82 4.25
CA LEU A 60 7.24 -2.09 2.93
C LEU A 60 6.62 -3.48 2.85
N ASN A 61 7.26 -4.52 3.40
CA ASN A 61 6.71 -5.86 3.42
C ASN A 61 5.33 -5.90 4.10
N PHE A 62 5.19 -5.23 5.24
CA PHE A 62 3.92 -5.14 5.94
C PHE A 62 2.89 -4.31 5.15
N ASN A 63 3.23 -3.09 4.76
CA ASN A 63 2.30 -2.15 4.14
C ASN A 63 1.83 -2.63 2.75
N CYS A 64 2.72 -3.19 1.92
CA CYS A 64 2.34 -3.74 0.61
C CYS A 64 1.44 -4.97 0.73
N ALA A 65 1.54 -5.73 1.81
CA ALA A 65 0.60 -6.80 2.10
C ALA A 65 -0.77 -6.24 2.51
N VAL A 66 -0.79 -5.33 3.48
CA VAL A 66 -2.03 -4.84 4.10
C VAL A 66 -2.81 -3.90 3.19
N ILE A 67 -2.18 -3.22 2.22
CA ILE A 67 -2.86 -2.26 1.32
C ILE A 67 -4.00 -2.88 0.50
N LEU A 68 -3.97 -4.19 0.28
CA LEU A 68 -5.04 -4.91 -0.43
C LEU A 68 -6.30 -5.12 0.43
N VAL A 69 -6.15 -5.16 1.76
CA VAL A 69 -7.26 -5.49 2.67
C VAL A 69 -8.41 -4.48 2.61
N PRO A 70 -8.17 -3.16 2.66
CA PRO A 70 -9.26 -2.17 2.62
C PRO A 70 -10.07 -2.14 1.32
N VAL A 71 -9.62 -2.81 0.27
CA VAL A 71 -10.30 -2.84 -1.03
C VAL A 71 -11.06 -4.14 -1.33
N LEU A 72 -11.12 -5.06 -0.38
CA LEU A 72 -11.85 -6.34 -0.45
C LEU A 72 -13.35 -6.11 -0.20
N ARG A 73 -14.05 -5.55 -1.18
CA ARG A 73 -15.41 -5.01 -1.02
C ARG A 73 -16.45 -6.03 -0.53
N ASN A 74 -16.47 -7.25 -1.08
CA ASN A 74 -17.41 -8.28 -0.68
C ASN A 74 -17.12 -8.81 0.72
N ILE A 75 -15.83 -9.04 1.02
CA ILE A 75 -15.39 -9.49 2.34
C ILE A 75 -15.70 -8.42 3.40
N LEU A 76 -15.40 -7.14 3.13
CA LEU A 76 -15.74 -6.05 4.05
C LEU A 76 -17.24 -5.89 4.23
N SER A 77 -18.04 -6.05 3.17
CA SER A 77 -19.51 -6.01 3.27
C SER A 77 -20.05 -7.16 4.11
N TRP A 78 -19.47 -8.34 3.99
CA TRP A 78 -19.81 -9.46 4.86
C TRP A 78 -19.39 -9.21 6.31
N LEU A 79 -18.17 -8.70 6.56
CA LEU A 79 -17.71 -8.37 7.91
C LEU A 79 -18.60 -7.34 8.62
N ARG A 80 -19.21 -6.40 7.88
CA ARG A 80 -20.19 -5.43 8.43
C ARG A 80 -21.44 -6.10 9.01
N THR A 81 -21.78 -7.31 8.59
CA THR A 81 -22.92 -8.06 9.16
C THR A 81 -22.55 -8.82 10.44
N THR A 82 -21.29 -8.83 10.82
CA THR A 82 -20.77 -9.54 11.99
C THR A 82 -20.45 -8.57 13.14
N PRO A 83 -20.25 -9.03 14.38
CA PRO A 83 -19.79 -8.19 15.50
C PRO A 83 -18.43 -7.53 15.27
N VAL A 84 -17.65 -7.99 14.30
CA VAL A 84 -16.34 -7.44 13.94
C VAL A 84 -16.42 -5.96 13.54
N LYS A 85 -17.57 -5.48 13.07
CA LYS A 85 -17.82 -4.05 12.78
C LYS A 85 -17.58 -3.12 13.97
N GLU A 86 -17.71 -3.63 15.20
CA GLU A 86 -17.48 -2.84 16.43
C GLU A 86 -15.99 -2.70 16.76
N LEU A 87 -15.16 -3.58 16.18
CA LEU A 87 -13.72 -3.61 16.41
C LEU A 87 -12.94 -2.96 15.27
N LEU A 88 -13.41 -3.05 14.04
CA LEU A 88 -12.72 -2.57 12.84
C LEU A 88 -13.44 -1.35 12.23
N PRO A 89 -12.70 -0.33 11.77
CA PRO A 89 -13.27 0.85 11.11
C PRO A 89 -13.63 0.53 9.64
N LEU A 90 -14.56 -0.39 9.44
CA LEU A 90 -14.92 -0.94 8.12
C LEU A 90 -15.50 0.12 7.17
N ASP A 91 -16.07 1.21 7.71
CA ASP A 91 -16.62 2.31 6.91
C ASP A 91 -15.54 3.29 6.43
N ASP A 92 -14.39 3.30 7.09
CA ASP A 92 -13.24 4.13 6.75
C ASP A 92 -12.23 3.41 5.81
N ASN A 93 -12.62 2.34 5.17
CA ASN A 93 -11.74 1.46 4.38
C ASN A 93 -10.91 2.23 3.32
N ILE A 94 -11.51 3.16 2.57
CA ILE A 94 -10.79 3.97 1.58
C ILE A 94 -9.82 4.95 2.24
N ILE A 95 -10.16 5.47 3.43
CA ILE A 95 -9.26 6.34 4.20
C ILE A 95 -8.06 5.52 4.66
N PHE A 96 -8.26 4.31 5.18
CA PHE A 96 -7.17 3.41 5.56
C PHE A 96 -6.29 3.01 4.38
N HIS A 97 -6.87 2.74 3.20
CA HIS A 97 -6.08 2.51 1.99
C HIS A 97 -5.14 3.69 1.69
N LYS A 98 -5.62 4.93 1.83
CA LYS A 98 -4.79 6.14 1.65
C LYS A 98 -3.73 6.30 2.74
N ILE A 99 -4.04 5.99 4.00
CA ILE A 99 -3.09 6.05 5.12
C ILE A 99 -1.95 5.04 4.89
N ILE A 100 -2.28 3.80 4.52
CA ILE A 100 -1.28 2.77 4.19
C ILE A 100 -0.42 3.21 3.01
N PHE A 101 -1.04 3.81 1.99
CA PHE A 101 -0.33 4.34 0.83
C PHE A 101 0.70 5.42 1.21
N VAL A 102 0.35 6.36 2.10
CA VAL A 102 1.31 7.36 2.63
C VAL A 102 2.45 6.67 3.36
N GLY A 103 2.17 5.64 4.14
CA GLY A 103 3.19 4.80 4.78
C GLY A 103 4.13 4.11 3.76
N ILE A 104 3.58 3.62 2.64
CA ILE A 104 4.37 3.04 1.55
C ILE A 104 5.29 4.10 0.93
N ILE A 105 4.81 5.29 0.62
CA ILE A 105 5.63 6.36 0.05
C ILE A 105 6.79 6.72 0.98
N ALA A 106 6.52 6.95 2.25
CA ALA A 106 7.56 7.28 3.23
C ALA A 106 8.61 6.16 3.35
N ALA A 107 8.17 4.91 3.45
CA ALA A 107 9.06 3.75 3.55
C ALA A 107 9.84 3.50 2.25
N THR A 108 9.23 3.72 1.07
CA THR A 108 9.92 3.63 -0.23
C THR A 108 11.04 4.67 -0.33
N THR A 109 10.76 5.91 0.07
CA THR A 109 11.76 6.99 0.09
C THR A 109 12.93 6.61 1.00
N LEU A 110 12.66 6.17 2.22
CA LEU A 110 13.69 5.70 3.14
C LEU A 110 14.50 4.54 2.54
N HIS A 111 13.83 3.54 2.00
CA HIS A 111 14.44 2.32 1.43
C HIS A 111 15.36 2.64 0.25
N VAL A 112 14.86 3.43 -0.70
CA VAL A 112 15.60 3.79 -1.93
C VAL A 112 16.79 4.68 -1.60
N VAL A 113 16.58 5.77 -0.86
CA VAL A 113 17.66 6.70 -0.49
C VAL A 113 18.76 5.99 0.29
N ALA A 114 18.39 5.19 1.29
CA ALA A 114 19.35 4.44 2.09
C ALA A 114 20.12 3.40 1.25
N HIS A 115 19.49 2.74 0.26
CA HIS A 115 20.21 1.86 -0.66
C HIS A 115 21.18 2.63 -1.58
N TYR A 116 20.81 3.79 -2.09
CA TYR A 116 21.72 4.59 -2.90
C TYR A 116 22.93 5.07 -2.10
N ILE A 117 22.76 5.46 -0.83
CA ILE A 117 23.89 5.78 0.06
C ILE A 117 24.74 4.53 0.26
N THR A 118 24.15 3.37 0.55
CA THR A 118 24.90 2.11 0.70
C THR A 118 25.71 1.78 -0.57
N PHE A 119 25.14 1.92 -1.74
CA PHE A 119 25.85 1.65 -3.00
C PHE A 119 26.98 2.66 -3.27
N SER A 120 26.82 3.91 -2.83
CA SER A 120 27.90 4.90 -2.87
C SER A 120 29.08 4.51 -1.97
N ASP A 121 28.78 4.04 -0.76
CA ASP A 121 29.81 3.60 0.20
C ASP A 121 30.55 2.36 -0.35
N PHE A 122 29.83 1.38 -0.92
CA PHE A 122 30.46 0.20 -1.53
C PHE A 122 31.32 0.51 -2.76
N SER A 123 30.94 1.49 -3.58
CA SER A 123 31.75 1.85 -4.76
C SER A 123 33.13 2.38 -4.41
N TYR A 124 33.36 2.77 -3.16
CA TYR A 124 34.64 3.25 -2.65
C TYR A 124 35.52 2.16 -2.05
N GLU A 125 34.93 1.07 -1.54
CA GLU A 125 35.63 0.08 -0.70
C GLU A 125 35.78 -1.31 -1.34
N ASP A 126 35.07 -1.61 -2.45
CA ASP A 126 35.14 -2.93 -3.09
C ASP A 126 36.29 -3.02 -4.11
N PRO A 127 37.37 -3.77 -3.81
CA PRO A 127 38.50 -3.94 -4.73
C PRO A 127 38.13 -4.70 -6.04
N ASN A 128 36.99 -5.39 -6.09
CA ASN A 128 36.46 -6.02 -7.30
C ASN A 128 35.64 -5.02 -8.15
N PHE A 129 35.48 -3.82 -7.65
CA PHE A 129 34.82 -2.74 -8.35
C PHE A 129 35.78 -2.19 -9.42
N THR A 130 35.67 -2.72 -10.63
CA THR A 130 36.43 -2.14 -11.75
C THR A 130 36.00 -0.68 -11.96
N ALA A 131 36.99 0.20 -12.04
CA ALA A 131 36.80 1.61 -12.31
C ALA A 131 35.93 1.78 -13.57
N GLY A 132 34.67 2.20 -13.39
CA GLY A 132 33.66 2.30 -14.44
C GLY A 132 32.28 1.71 -14.09
N SER A 133 32.19 0.78 -13.12
CA SER A 133 30.94 0.31 -12.57
C SER A 133 30.52 1.19 -11.39
N GLY A 134 29.93 2.35 -11.66
CA GLY A 134 29.45 3.27 -10.63
C GLY A 134 28.20 2.78 -9.90
N VAL A 135 27.71 3.59 -8.96
CA VAL A 135 26.44 3.40 -8.22
C VAL A 135 25.30 2.91 -9.12
N LEU A 136 25.24 3.42 -10.36
CA LEU A 136 24.24 3.06 -11.35
C LEU A 136 24.31 1.58 -11.74
N SER A 137 25.50 1.00 -11.81
CA SER A 137 25.71 -0.42 -12.11
C SER A 137 25.08 -1.32 -11.05
N TYR A 138 25.32 -1.04 -9.76
CA TYR A 138 24.65 -1.77 -8.67
C TYR A 138 23.16 -1.52 -8.63
N ALA A 139 22.72 -0.27 -8.86
CA ALA A 139 21.33 0.08 -8.78
C ALA A 139 20.48 -0.51 -9.92
N VAL A 140 21.05 -0.71 -11.12
CA VAL A 140 20.30 -1.09 -12.32
C VAL A 140 20.64 -2.50 -12.81
N LEU A 141 21.90 -2.92 -12.75
CA LEU A 141 22.31 -4.21 -13.31
C LEU A 141 22.12 -5.40 -12.36
N THR A 142 21.95 -5.17 -11.06
CA THR A 142 21.57 -6.25 -10.14
C THR A 142 20.09 -6.59 -10.30
N PHE A 143 19.73 -7.85 -10.08
CA PHE A 143 18.34 -8.30 -10.17
C PHE A 143 17.43 -7.51 -9.20
N GLU A 144 17.87 -7.33 -7.96
CA GLU A 144 17.16 -6.56 -6.93
C GLU A 144 17.07 -5.07 -7.30
N GLY A 145 18.15 -4.51 -7.84
CA GLY A 145 18.16 -3.12 -8.29
C GLY A 145 17.18 -2.89 -9.45
N PHE A 146 17.28 -3.69 -10.52
CA PHE A 146 16.40 -3.60 -11.68
C PHE A 146 14.92 -3.77 -11.30
N THR A 147 14.58 -4.83 -10.57
CA THR A 147 13.21 -5.08 -10.15
C THR A 147 12.69 -3.99 -9.21
N GLY A 148 13.53 -3.45 -8.33
CA GLY A 148 13.20 -2.33 -7.47
C GLY A 148 12.84 -1.05 -8.25
N HIS A 149 13.62 -0.71 -9.30
CA HIS A 149 13.32 0.44 -10.16
C HIS A 149 12.04 0.23 -10.97
N LEU A 150 11.78 -0.99 -11.44
CA LEU A 150 10.55 -1.31 -12.15
C LEU A 150 9.32 -1.17 -11.25
N ILE A 151 9.40 -1.63 -10.00
CA ILE A 151 8.36 -1.43 -8.97
C ILE A 151 8.16 0.08 -8.73
N LEU A 152 9.26 0.83 -8.53
CA LEU A 152 9.21 2.27 -8.29
C LEU A 152 8.52 3.01 -9.44
N PHE A 153 8.85 2.65 -10.70
CA PHE A 153 8.22 3.23 -11.88
C PHE A 153 6.70 2.96 -11.91
N MET A 154 6.29 1.71 -11.69
CA MET A 154 4.87 1.36 -11.65
C MET A 154 4.13 2.06 -10.51
N MET A 155 4.74 2.15 -9.33
CA MET A 155 4.18 2.90 -8.21
C MET A 155 4.04 4.38 -8.56
N MET A 156 5.03 4.99 -9.20
CA MET A 156 4.97 6.39 -9.63
C MET A 156 3.82 6.63 -10.61
N CYS A 157 3.62 5.75 -11.60
CA CYS A 157 2.48 5.81 -12.51
C CYS A 157 1.14 5.76 -11.76
N MET A 158 1.00 4.83 -10.80
CA MET A 158 -0.20 4.73 -9.97
C MET A 158 -0.42 5.98 -9.11
N CYS A 159 0.65 6.51 -8.50
CA CYS A 159 0.60 7.71 -7.65
C CYS A 159 0.15 8.94 -8.44
N LEU A 160 0.83 9.23 -9.55
CA LEU A 160 0.56 10.43 -10.36
C LEU A 160 -0.88 10.45 -10.89
N THR A 161 -1.38 9.30 -11.34
CA THR A 161 -2.76 9.19 -11.85
C THR A 161 -3.81 9.21 -10.74
N ALA A 162 -3.43 8.89 -9.49
CA ALA A 162 -4.31 8.96 -8.32
C ALA A 162 -4.48 10.37 -7.77
N LEU A 163 -3.59 11.32 -8.11
CA LEU A 163 -3.73 12.72 -7.72
C LEU A 163 -5.08 13.29 -8.17
N GLU A 164 -5.69 14.07 -7.31
CA GLU A 164 -7.04 14.58 -7.53
C GLU A 164 -7.14 15.43 -8.81
N CYS A 165 -6.12 16.22 -9.11
CA CYS A 165 -6.02 17.02 -10.32
C CYS A 165 -6.03 16.15 -11.60
N CYS A 166 -5.31 15.05 -11.61
CA CYS A 166 -5.27 14.12 -12.74
C CYS A 166 -6.58 13.32 -12.87
N ARG A 167 -7.12 12.84 -11.75
CA ARG A 167 -8.32 12.02 -11.71
C ARG A 167 -9.59 12.79 -12.04
N ARG A 168 -9.72 14.05 -11.58
CA ARG A 168 -10.92 14.89 -11.77
C ARG A 168 -10.84 15.84 -12.95
N LYS A 169 -9.74 15.86 -13.70
CA LYS A 169 -9.50 16.82 -14.79
C LYS A 169 -9.62 18.30 -14.35
N THR A 170 -9.23 18.63 -13.14
CA THR A 170 -9.26 20.01 -12.64
C THR A 170 -8.05 20.79 -13.19
N HIS A 171 -8.24 21.45 -14.30
CA HIS A 171 -7.23 21.96 -15.23
C HIS A 171 -6.36 23.14 -14.77
N LYS A 172 -6.58 23.72 -13.61
CA LYS A 172 -5.95 25.03 -13.35
C LYS A 172 -4.57 24.99 -12.70
N ILE A 173 -4.06 23.86 -12.22
CA ILE A 173 -2.82 23.83 -11.41
C ILE A 173 -1.92 22.59 -11.70
N CYS A 174 -2.29 21.68 -12.56
CA CYS A 174 -1.52 20.44 -12.75
C CYS A 174 -0.89 20.34 -14.14
N CYS A 175 0.41 20.01 -14.19
CA CYS A 175 1.16 19.66 -15.42
C CYS A 175 0.67 18.33 -16.06
N CYS A 176 -0.55 17.90 -15.79
CA CYS A 176 -1.10 16.65 -16.30
C CYS A 176 -1.61 16.84 -17.73
N PRO A 177 -1.31 15.88 -18.64
CA PRO A 177 -1.80 15.94 -20.00
C PRO A 177 -3.35 15.92 -20.04
N PRO A 178 -3.97 16.56 -21.06
CA PRO A 178 -5.43 16.65 -21.17
C PRO A 178 -6.14 15.32 -21.37
N VAL A 179 -5.37 14.25 -21.56
CA VAL A 179 -5.84 12.87 -21.76
C VAL A 179 -5.83 12.15 -20.42
N GLY A 180 -6.99 11.69 -19.95
CA GLY A 180 -7.02 10.74 -18.86
C GLY A 180 -8.23 10.79 -17.95
N GLY A 181 -8.19 11.55 -16.90
CA GLY A 181 -9.24 11.53 -15.87
C GLY A 181 -9.36 10.16 -15.18
N TYR A 182 -10.59 9.80 -14.82
CA TYR A 182 -10.89 8.59 -14.08
C TYR A 182 -10.52 7.27 -14.80
N SER A 183 -10.63 7.24 -16.12
CA SER A 183 -10.25 6.05 -16.91
C SER A 183 -8.74 5.80 -16.92
N LEU A 184 -7.92 6.85 -17.03
CA LEU A 184 -6.47 6.74 -16.91
C LEU A 184 -6.05 6.27 -15.52
N PHE A 185 -6.68 6.83 -14.47
CA PHE A 185 -6.46 6.36 -13.11
C PHE A 185 -6.69 4.85 -12.99
N TRP A 186 -7.82 4.33 -13.50
CA TRP A 186 -8.10 2.89 -13.44
C TRP A 186 -7.17 2.05 -14.31
N ALA A 187 -6.77 2.54 -15.47
CA ALA A 187 -5.80 1.86 -16.33
C ALA A 187 -4.44 1.72 -15.62
N ALA A 188 -3.92 2.83 -15.11
CA ALA A 188 -2.65 2.83 -14.37
C ALA A 188 -2.74 2.06 -13.05
N HIS A 189 -3.86 2.15 -12.34
CA HIS A 189 -4.03 1.46 -11.06
C HIS A 189 -4.04 -0.06 -11.19
N LYS A 190 -4.34 -0.63 -12.38
CA LYS A 190 -4.18 -2.07 -12.67
C LYS A 190 -2.73 -2.53 -12.61
N LEU A 191 -1.76 -1.63 -12.69
CA LEU A 191 -0.33 -1.95 -12.50
C LEU A 191 -0.02 -2.53 -11.12
N TRP A 192 -0.94 -2.45 -10.15
CA TRP A 192 -0.78 -3.13 -8.87
C TRP A 192 -0.57 -4.64 -9.04
N ILE A 193 -1.16 -5.28 -10.07
CA ILE A 193 -1.03 -6.73 -10.32
C ILE A 193 0.43 -7.09 -10.66
N PRO A 194 1.03 -6.58 -11.78
CA PRO A 194 2.42 -6.87 -12.06
C PRO A 194 3.37 -6.34 -10.97
N CYS A 195 3.05 -5.22 -10.32
CA CYS A 195 3.82 -4.69 -9.19
C CYS A 195 3.93 -5.72 -8.06
N MET A 196 2.82 -6.33 -7.63
CA MET A 196 2.81 -7.36 -6.60
C MET A 196 3.56 -8.63 -7.02
N LEU A 197 3.43 -9.05 -8.28
CA LEU A 197 4.15 -10.20 -8.80
C LEU A 197 5.67 -9.98 -8.79
N ILE A 198 6.11 -8.79 -9.24
CA ILE A 198 7.53 -8.44 -9.20
C ILE A 198 8.02 -8.28 -7.76
N LEU A 199 7.19 -7.76 -6.85
CA LEU A 199 7.54 -7.64 -5.44
C LEU A 199 7.79 -9.00 -4.78
N LEU A 200 7.06 -10.05 -5.16
CA LEU A 200 7.32 -11.43 -4.71
C LEU A 200 8.71 -11.93 -5.15
N LEU A 201 9.22 -11.45 -6.28
CA LEU A 201 10.56 -11.78 -6.79
C LEU A 201 11.63 -10.87 -6.18
N HIS A 202 11.36 -9.57 -6.02
CA HIS A 202 12.27 -8.57 -5.49
C HIS A 202 12.59 -8.79 -4.02
N ALA A 203 11.58 -9.09 -3.20
CA ALA A 203 11.70 -9.22 -1.76
C ALA A 203 11.44 -10.67 -1.31
N ARG A 204 12.51 -11.46 -1.10
CA ARG A 204 12.41 -12.88 -0.70
C ARG A 204 11.49 -13.13 0.50
N ASN A 205 11.48 -12.21 1.46
CA ASN A 205 10.63 -12.35 2.66
C ASN A 205 9.17 -11.94 2.42
N PHE A 206 8.85 -11.30 1.29
CA PHE A 206 7.51 -10.81 1.02
C PHE A 206 6.49 -11.95 0.85
N TRP A 207 6.91 -13.14 0.47
CA TRP A 207 6.03 -14.32 0.39
C TRP A 207 5.27 -14.58 1.69
N SER A 208 5.93 -14.47 2.84
CA SER A 208 5.29 -14.68 4.13
C SER A 208 4.28 -13.59 4.51
N TYR A 209 4.42 -12.39 3.96
CA TYR A 209 3.51 -11.26 4.19
C TYR A 209 2.40 -11.18 3.14
N GLY A 210 2.75 -11.36 1.86
CA GLY A 210 1.89 -11.08 0.71
C GLY A 210 0.95 -12.22 0.33
N THR A 211 1.27 -13.48 0.66
CA THR A 211 0.49 -14.64 0.19
C THR A 211 -0.97 -14.57 0.63
N TRP A 212 -1.23 -14.32 1.91
CA TRP A 212 -2.59 -14.31 2.44
C TRP A 212 -3.47 -13.18 1.86
N PRO A 213 -3.01 -11.91 1.72
CA PRO A 213 -3.86 -10.87 1.14
C PRO A 213 -4.03 -11.07 -0.37
N LEU A 214 -3.05 -11.64 -1.08
CA LEU A 214 -3.21 -12.01 -2.48
C LEU A 214 -4.24 -13.12 -2.67
N LEU A 215 -4.24 -14.13 -1.81
CA LEU A 215 -5.28 -15.18 -1.81
C LEU A 215 -6.67 -14.60 -1.52
N LEU A 216 -6.78 -13.70 -0.54
CA LEU A 216 -8.05 -13.00 -0.27
C LEU A 216 -8.50 -12.15 -1.46
N MET A 217 -7.57 -11.46 -2.14
CA MET A 217 -7.88 -10.69 -3.34
C MET A 217 -8.32 -11.60 -4.49
N PHE A 218 -7.70 -12.74 -4.65
CA PHE A 218 -8.13 -13.74 -5.64
C PHE A 218 -9.54 -14.23 -5.35
N LEU A 219 -9.83 -14.60 -4.11
CA LEU A 219 -11.18 -14.99 -3.67
C LEU A 219 -12.20 -13.87 -3.90
N GLU A 220 -11.85 -12.63 -3.57
CA GLU A 220 -12.68 -11.44 -3.84
C GLU A 220 -13.03 -11.33 -5.33
N LYS A 221 -12.06 -11.57 -6.23
CA LYS A 221 -12.27 -11.53 -7.68
C LYS A 221 -13.17 -12.67 -8.16
N LEU A 222 -13.05 -13.86 -7.58
CA LEU A 222 -13.95 -14.98 -7.88
C LEU A 222 -15.39 -14.66 -7.46
N ILE A 223 -15.58 -14.12 -6.26
CA ILE A 223 -16.90 -13.71 -5.77
C ILE A 223 -17.51 -12.61 -6.68
N GLN A 224 -16.71 -11.62 -7.07
CA GLN A 224 -17.15 -10.57 -8.00
C GLN A 224 -17.58 -11.16 -9.35
N LYS A 225 -16.79 -12.08 -9.92
CA LYS A 225 -17.11 -12.75 -11.19
C LYS A 225 -18.37 -13.61 -11.09
N TYR A 226 -18.56 -14.31 -9.97
CA TYR A 226 -19.79 -15.09 -9.73
C TYR A 226 -21.01 -14.18 -9.64
N ARG A 227 -20.94 -13.12 -8.84
CA ARG A 227 -22.04 -12.17 -8.65
C ARG A 227 -22.38 -11.39 -9.92
N SER A 228 -21.40 -11.05 -10.77
CA SER A 228 -21.63 -10.34 -12.01
C SER A 228 -22.42 -11.14 -13.07
N LYS A 229 -22.56 -12.45 -12.88
CA LYS A 229 -23.37 -13.32 -13.74
C LYS A 229 -24.82 -13.45 -13.29
N GLN A 230 -25.18 -12.92 -12.11
CA GLN A 230 -26.56 -12.97 -11.63
C GLN A 230 -27.38 -11.93 -12.40
N GLU A 231 -28.42 -12.38 -13.04
CA GLU A 231 -29.40 -11.52 -13.71
C GLU A 231 -30.26 -10.84 -12.65
N ILE A 232 -30.50 -9.55 -12.83
CA ILE A 232 -31.33 -8.75 -11.95
C ILE A 232 -32.56 -8.33 -12.77
N GLU A 233 -33.74 -8.75 -12.35
CA GLU A 233 -35.01 -8.34 -12.93
C GLU A 233 -35.45 -7.02 -12.32
N LEU A 234 -35.61 -5.98 -13.17
CA LEU A 234 -36.12 -4.69 -12.77
C LEU A 234 -37.63 -4.77 -12.71
N LEU A 235 -38.22 -4.76 -11.51
CA LEU A 235 -39.66 -4.90 -11.32
C LEU A 235 -40.41 -3.56 -11.48
N GLU A 236 -39.86 -2.48 -10.96
CA GLU A 236 -40.52 -1.21 -10.92
C GLU A 236 -39.54 -0.04 -10.78
N VAL A 237 -39.80 1.05 -11.50
CA VAL A 237 -39.12 2.33 -11.35
C VAL A 237 -40.18 3.40 -11.15
N ARG A 238 -40.17 4.07 -10.00
CA ARG A 238 -41.08 5.19 -9.69
C ARG A 238 -40.30 6.45 -9.39
N ALA A 239 -40.61 7.52 -10.06
CA ALA A 239 -40.18 8.85 -9.66
C ALA A 239 -41.18 9.38 -8.60
N LEU A 240 -40.65 9.72 -7.43
CA LEU A 240 -41.40 10.32 -6.33
C LEU A 240 -41.27 11.85 -6.37
N PRO A 241 -42.22 12.60 -5.78
CA PRO A 241 -42.02 14.02 -5.54
C PRO A 241 -40.69 14.27 -4.81
N SER A 242 -40.01 15.38 -5.12
CA SER A 242 -38.70 15.74 -4.55
C SER A 242 -37.47 15.05 -5.22
N ASP A 243 -37.54 14.72 -6.51
CA ASP A 243 -36.47 14.13 -7.32
C ASP A 243 -35.89 12.81 -6.75
N VAL A 244 -36.68 12.06 -5.99
CA VAL A 244 -36.35 10.75 -5.49
C VAL A 244 -36.78 9.67 -6.46
N LEU A 245 -35.89 8.78 -6.83
CA LEU A 245 -36.19 7.62 -7.67
C LEU A 245 -36.24 6.35 -6.80
N THR A 246 -37.39 5.66 -6.82
CA THR A 246 -37.52 4.34 -6.18
C THR A 246 -37.34 3.26 -7.24
N ILE A 247 -36.38 2.36 -7.03
CA ILE A 247 -36.13 1.23 -7.91
C ILE A 247 -36.37 -0.04 -7.13
N LYS A 248 -37.27 -0.89 -7.64
CA LYS A 248 -37.53 -2.22 -7.08
C LYS A 248 -37.01 -3.27 -8.03
N PHE A 249 -36.17 -4.17 -7.54
CA PHE A 249 -35.58 -5.23 -8.31
C PHE A 249 -35.61 -6.58 -7.54
N ARG A 250 -35.51 -7.65 -8.29
CA ARG A 250 -35.46 -9.02 -7.78
C ARG A 250 -34.23 -9.76 -8.24
#